data_f56e4ef73d2e593815a996bc2cb8e398
#
_entry.id   f56e4ef73d2e593815a996bc2cb8e398
#
_cell.length_a   1.000
_cell.length_b   1.000
_cell.length_c   1.000
_cell.angle_alpha   90.00
_cell.angle_beta   90.00
_cell.angle_gamma   90.00
#
_symmetry.space_group_name_H-M   'P 1'
#
loop_
_entity.id
_entity.type
_entity.pdbx_description
1 polymer ?
#
loop_
_entity_poly.entity_id
_entity_poly.type
_entity_poly.pdbx_seq_one_letter_code
_entity_poly.pdbx_strand_id
1 'polypeptide(L)'
;MSRFDRYLAVACQWDRPSVRHRDGIAANIDRMIEMTRLAVAGYRPLGRVGLVVFPEFAWCPPTWTTAGELAEHLALPAENPHTERLTKVATELGIVLVAGSFIECDPRWPDAVFNTTLMLGEGRTLLRYRKVHPWIPWEVHASPHDLEGYDAPLFPVADTPMGKIGVATCYDWLFPESTRELALGGAEVLVRVSAYMDPWGATPPMDWWTLVNRCRAMENLCHVVAANQGASLAHYPPFSWPGGSMLVDFDGRILAQADPGPGEKMVVATLDLAALRAARDERSMHQMILHRRSEAYARAAAPSFPPSRRPQDRTIEALERTIRRLKQGDAS
;
A
#
# COMPACT_ATOMS: atom_id res chain seq x y z
N MET A 1 7.56 5.83 22.33
CA MET A 1 8.35 6.86 21.61
C MET A 1 9.20 6.17 20.56
N SER A 2 9.33 6.73 19.36
CA SER A 2 10.21 6.16 18.33
C SER A 2 11.68 6.22 18.80
N ARG A 3 12.45 5.23 18.39
CA ARG A 3 13.89 5.15 18.71
C ARG A 3 14.72 6.11 17.85
N PHE A 4 14.20 6.48 16.67
CA PHE A 4 14.86 7.35 15.71
C PHE A 4 13.89 8.44 15.25
N ASP A 5 14.25 9.69 15.48
CA ASP A 5 13.45 10.85 15.08
C ASP A 5 13.76 11.32 13.65
N ARG A 6 14.88 10.87 13.09
CA ARG A 6 15.30 11.20 11.73
C ARG A 6 16.02 10.03 11.10
N TYR A 7 15.61 9.64 9.89
CA TYR A 7 16.19 8.53 9.14
C TYR A 7 15.87 8.64 7.65
N LEU A 8 16.58 7.85 6.83
CA LEU A 8 16.27 7.69 5.40
C LEU A 8 15.18 6.66 5.22
N ALA A 9 14.15 7.00 4.46
CA ALA A 9 13.18 6.06 3.93
C ALA A 9 13.42 5.84 2.43
N VAL A 10 13.20 4.62 1.97
CA VAL A 10 13.38 4.20 0.58
C VAL A 10 12.09 3.63 0.04
N ALA A 11 11.56 4.22 -1.03
CA ALA A 11 10.47 3.66 -1.83
C ALA A 11 11.06 2.93 -3.04
N CYS A 12 10.83 1.62 -3.12
CA CYS A 12 11.29 0.79 -4.22
C CYS A 12 10.24 0.76 -5.32
N GLN A 13 10.60 1.15 -6.53
CA GLN A 13 9.84 0.89 -7.74
C GLN A 13 10.24 -0.48 -8.27
N TRP A 14 9.27 -1.25 -8.79
CA TRP A 14 9.43 -2.68 -9.04
C TRP A 14 9.08 -3.04 -10.48
N ASP A 15 9.94 -3.80 -11.16
CA ASP A 15 9.70 -4.30 -12.51
C ASP A 15 10.19 -5.75 -12.62
N ARG A 16 9.31 -6.71 -12.40
CA ARG A 16 9.66 -8.13 -12.44
C ARG A 16 8.64 -8.93 -13.24
N PRO A 17 9.06 -10.06 -13.81
CA PRO A 17 8.17 -10.97 -14.51
C PRO A 17 7.01 -11.42 -13.63
N SER A 18 5.84 -11.56 -14.24
CA SER A 18 4.66 -12.14 -13.60
C SER A 18 4.92 -13.58 -13.19
N VAL A 19 4.43 -13.94 -12.01
CA VAL A 19 4.52 -15.29 -11.45
C VAL A 19 3.16 -15.94 -11.52
N ARG A 20 3.08 -17.15 -12.06
CA ARG A 20 1.82 -17.90 -12.20
C ARG A 20 1.62 -18.96 -11.10
N HIS A 21 2.70 -19.40 -10.46
CA HIS A 21 2.68 -20.43 -9.42
C HIS A 21 3.61 -20.07 -8.26
N ARG A 22 3.32 -20.62 -7.08
CA ARG A 22 4.00 -20.30 -5.81
C ARG A 22 5.51 -20.47 -5.86
N ASP A 23 6.00 -21.46 -6.58
CA ASP A 23 7.44 -21.74 -6.73
C ASP A 23 8.22 -20.60 -7.38
N GLY A 24 7.57 -19.85 -8.27
CA GLY A 24 8.16 -18.66 -8.90
C GLY A 24 8.33 -17.46 -7.95
N ILE A 25 7.64 -17.43 -6.82
CA ILE A 25 7.71 -16.31 -5.85
C ILE A 25 9.12 -16.15 -5.27
N ALA A 26 9.84 -17.26 -5.08
CA ALA A 26 11.17 -17.26 -4.49
C ALA A 26 12.13 -16.29 -5.18
N ALA A 27 12.10 -16.22 -6.52
CA ALA A 27 12.96 -15.33 -7.30
C ALA A 27 12.67 -13.84 -7.04
N ASN A 28 11.40 -13.47 -6.84
CA ASN A 28 11.02 -12.11 -6.47
C ASN A 28 11.46 -11.77 -5.06
N ILE A 29 11.34 -12.71 -4.12
CA ILE A 29 11.83 -12.54 -2.74
C ILE A 29 13.35 -12.37 -2.71
N ASP A 30 14.09 -13.15 -3.49
CA ASP A 30 15.55 -13.02 -3.61
C ASP A 30 15.94 -11.62 -4.08
N ARG A 31 15.26 -11.11 -5.10
CA ARG A 31 15.48 -9.75 -5.60
C ARG A 31 15.12 -8.67 -4.59
N MET A 32 14.00 -8.84 -3.86
CA MET A 32 13.62 -7.90 -2.79
C MET A 32 14.69 -7.83 -1.70
N ILE A 33 15.24 -8.98 -1.30
CA ILE A 33 16.34 -9.06 -0.33
C ILE A 33 17.58 -8.33 -0.86
N GLU A 34 17.95 -8.59 -2.11
CA GLU A 34 19.07 -7.92 -2.75
C GLU A 34 18.89 -6.41 -2.81
N MET A 35 17.74 -5.90 -3.30
CA MET A 35 17.44 -4.48 -3.35
C MET A 35 17.46 -3.85 -1.95
N THR A 36 16.92 -4.53 -0.95
CA THR A 36 16.94 -4.05 0.45
C THR A 36 18.38 -3.89 0.95
N ARG A 37 19.24 -4.85 0.70
CA ARG A 37 20.66 -4.79 1.07
C ARG A 37 21.39 -3.68 0.31
N LEU A 38 21.14 -3.54 -1.00
CA LEU A 38 21.70 -2.47 -1.83
C LEU A 38 21.25 -1.10 -1.34
N ALA A 39 19.97 -0.92 -0.98
CA ALA A 39 19.46 0.33 -0.43
C ALA A 39 20.20 0.72 0.86
N VAL A 40 20.32 -0.20 1.81
CA VAL A 40 20.98 0.08 3.09
C VAL A 40 22.48 0.36 2.90
N ALA A 41 23.16 -0.40 2.06
CA ALA A 41 24.58 -0.21 1.80
C ALA A 41 24.86 1.05 0.99
N GLY A 42 24.11 1.27 -0.10
CA GLY A 42 24.34 2.37 -1.05
C GLY A 42 24.02 3.74 -0.47
N TYR A 43 22.98 3.84 0.37
CA TYR A 43 22.60 5.12 0.98
C TYR A 43 23.28 5.40 2.33
N ARG A 44 24.06 4.47 2.86
CA ARG A 44 24.80 4.66 4.11
C ARG A 44 25.60 5.96 4.22
N PRO A 45 26.26 6.46 3.15
CA PRO A 45 26.95 7.75 3.20
C PRO A 45 26.04 8.96 3.41
N LEU A 46 24.74 8.84 3.06
CA LEU A 46 23.75 9.91 3.22
C LEU A 46 23.07 9.86 4.59
N GLY A 47 23.14 8.74 5.28
CA GLY A 47 22.54 8.54 6.59
C GLY A 47 22.07 7.12 6.85
N ARG A 48 21.41 6.92 7.99
CA ARG A 48 20.82 5.63 8.35
C ARG A 48 19.53 5.37 7.57
N VAL A 49 19.45 4.30 6.83
CA VAL A 49 18.18 3.79 6.29
C VAL A 49 17.40 3.12 7.43
N GLY A 50 16.18 3.59 7.66
CA GLY A 50 15.27 3.06 8.68
C GLY A 50 14.04 2.34 8.12
N LEU A 51 13.58 2.75 6.94
CA LEU A 51 12.37 2.20 6.32
C LEU A 51 12.64 1.89 4.85
N VAL A 52 12.26 0.67 4.42
CA VAL A 52 12.26 0.27 3.00
C VAL A 52 10.86 -0.23 2.64
N VAL A 53 10.32 0.22 1.52
CA VAL A 53 8.95 -0.06 1.09
C VAL A 53 8.95 -0.62 -0.33
N PHE A 54 8.32 -1.79 -0.51
CA PHE A 54 8.04 -2.39 -1.82
C PHE A 54 6.59 -2.16 -2.22
N PRO A 55 6.25 -2.19 -3.52
CA PRO A 55 4.92 -1.89 -4.01
C PRO A 55 3.94 -3.06 -3.88
N GLU A 56 2.69 -2.82 -4.24
CA GLU A 56 1.65 -3.84 -4.35
C GLU A 56 2.06 -4.93 -5.33
N PHE A 57 1.72 -6.18 -4.99
CA PHE A 57 2.05 -7.37 -5.77
C PHE A 57 3.56 -7.60 -6.01
N ALA A 58 4.41 -7.09 -5.13
CA ALA A 58 5.85 -7.29 -5.25
C ALA A 58 6.24 -8.79 -5.18
N TRP A 59 5.49 -9.62 -4.47
CA TRP A 59 5.74 -11.07 -4.40
C TRP A 59 5.25 -11.77 -5.66
N CYS A 60 4.01 -11.49 -6.05
CA CYS A 60 3.38 -12.02 -7.24
C CYS A 60 2.18 -11.14 -7.64
N PRO A 61 2.05 -10.78 -8.92
CA PRO A 61 0.82 -10.17 -9.41
C PRO A 61 -0.32 -11.20 -9.46
N PRO A 62 -1.59 -10.75 -9.36
CA PRO A 62 -2.75 -11.63 -9.48
C PRO A 62 -2.95 -12.05 -10.94
N THR A 63 -2.26 -13.09 -11.36
CA THR A 63 -2.28 -13.58 -12.75
C THR A 63 -3.47 -14.47 -13.08
N TRP A 64 -4.33 -14.75 -12.10
CA TRP A 64 -5.53 -15.56 -12.23
C TRP A 64 -6.77 -14.70 -11.97
N THR A 65 -7.91 -15.08 -12.54
CA THR A 65 -9.11 -14.23 -12.59
C THR A 65 -10.19 -14.60 -11.57
N THR A 66 -10.02 -15.69 -10.85
CA THR A 66 -10.93 -16.12 -9.80
C THR A 66 -10.23 -16.29 -8.45
N ALA A 67 -10.97 -16.13 -7.36
CA ALA A 67 -10.42 -16.36 -6.02
C ALA A 67 -9.94 -17.80 -5.81
N GLY A 68 -10.66 -18.77 -6.38
CA GLY A 68 -10.29 -20.19 -6.33
C GLY A 68 -8.94 -20.47 -7.02
N GLU A 69 -8.73 -19.97 -8.23
CA GLU A 69 -7.45 -20.12 -8.94
C GLU A 69 -6.32 -19.42 -8.20
N LEU A 70 -6.55 -18.22 -7.65
CA LEU A 70 -5.56 -17.53 -6.83
C LEU A 70 -5.21 -18.35 -5.58
N ALA A 71 -6.20 -18.93 -4.91
CA ALA A 71 -6.00 -19.79 -3.76
C ALA A 71 -5.20 -21.05 -4.12
N GLU A 72 -5.52 -21.66 -5.25
CA GLU A 72 -4.84 -22.88 -5.72
C GLU A 72 -3.39 -22.64 -6.13
N HIS A 73 -3.12 -21.58 -6.85
CA HIS A 73 -1.83 -21.41 -7.54
C HIS A 73 -0.86 -20.41 -6.88
N LEU A 74 -1.35 -19.35 -6.24
CA LEU A 74 -0.51 -18.26 -5.76
C LEU A 74 -0.59 -17.99 -4.25
N ALA A 75 -1.76 -18.22 -3.63
CA ALA A 75 -1.96 -17.78 -2.25
C ALA A 75 -1.05 -18.52 -1.26
N LEU A 76 -0.53 -17.76 -0.31
CA LEU A 76 0.31 -18.23 0.79
C LEU A 76 -0.30 -17.81 2.12
N PRO A 77 -0.11 -18.56 3.22
CA PRO A 77 -0.42 -18.03 4.55
C PRO A 77 0.48 -16.83 4.87
N ALA A 78 0.07 -15.98 5.80
CA ALA A 78 0.87 -14.82 6.21
C ALA A 78 2.23 -15.24 6.79
N GLU A 79 2.23 -16.26 7.62
CA GLU A 79 3.43 -16.91 8.13
C GLU A 79 3.87 -18.01 7.16
N ASN A 80 4.97 -17.79 6.47
CA ASN A 80 5.54 -18.71 5.50
C ASN A 80 7.07 -18.51 5.37
N PRO A 81 7.81 -19.41 4.73
CA PRO A 81 9.26 -19.32 4.63
C PRO A 81 9.78 -18.01 3.99
N HIS A 82 9.01 -17.38 3.11
CA HIS A 82 9.40 -16.10 2.51
C HIS A 82 9.28 -14.96 3.51
N THR A 83 8.21 -14.95 4.31
CA THR A 83 8.03 -14.00 5.42
C THR A 83 9.18 -14.10 6.42
N GLU A 84 9.58 -15.31 6.79
CA GLU A 84 10.70 -15.55 7.69
C GLU A 84 12.02 -15.00 7.13
N ARG A 85 12.32 -15.25 5.84
CA ARG A 85 13.51 -14.74 5.16
C ARG A 85 13.55 -13.20 5.14
N LEU A 86 12.46 -12.56 4.79
CA LEU A 86 12.36 -11.10 4.76
C LEU A 86 12.47 -10.50 6.17
N THR A 87 11.82 -11.12 7.16
CA THR A 87 11.92 -10.70 8.58
C THR A 87 13.36 -10.79 9.08
N LYS A 88 14.06 -11.88 8.76
CA LYS A 88 15.47 -12.05 9.10
C LYS A 88 16.32 -10.92 8.55
N VAL A 89 16.18 -10.61 7.26
CA VAL A 89 16.94 -9.54 6.60
C VAL A 89 16.60 -8.15 7.20
N ALA A 90 15.34 -7.85 7.44
CA ALA A 90 14.94 -6.60 8.09
C ALA A 90 15.58 -6.44 9.48
N THR A 91 15.62 -7.54 10.24
CA THR A 91 16.21 -7.58 11.59
C THR A 91 17.73 -7.45 11.55
N GLU A 92 18.41 -8.17 10.66
CA GLU A 92 19.86 -8.08 10.46
C GLU A 92 20.32 -6.66 10.11
N LEU A 93 19.54 -5.98 9.27
CA LEU A 93 19.82 -4.61 8.84
C LEU A 93 19.33 -3.54 9.83
N GLY A 94 18.54 -3.91 10.83
CA GLY A 94 17.97 -3.00 11.82
C GLY A 94 17.01 -1.97 11.20
N ILE A 95 16.20 -2.40 10.24
CA ILE A 95 15.22 -1.57 9.52
C ILE A 95 13.79 -2.06 9.74
N VAL A 96 12.83 -1.23 9.39
CA VAL A 96 11.45 -1.64 9.13
C VAL A 96 11.32 -1.88 7.62
N LEU A 97 10.84 -3.06 7.25
CA LEU A 97 10.61 -3.45 5.86
C LEU A 97 9.10 -3.60 5.63
N VAL A 98 8.52 -2.75 4.78
CA VAL A 98 7.19 -2.99 4.22
C VAL A 98 7.37 -3.80 2.95
N ALA A 99 7.04 -5.08 3.04
CA ALA A 99 7.42 -6.08 2.04
C ALA A 99 6.55 -6.08 0.77
N GLY A 100 5.84 -4.99 0.49
CA GLY A 100 4.85 -4.97 -0.58
C GLY A 100 3.67 -5.89 -0.27
N SER A 101 2.90 -6.25 -1.28
CA SER A 101 1.78 -7.15 -1.05
C SER A 101 1.86 -8.46 -1.83
N PHE A 102 1.07 -9.44 -1.38
CA PHE A 102 0.92 -10.76 -1.95
C PHE A 102 -0.51 -11.28 -1.76
N ILE A 103 -0.85 -12.37 -2.43
CA ILE A 103 -2.14 -13.05 -2.26
C ILE A 103 -2.04 -13.97 -1.03
N GLU A 104 -2.80 -13.64 0.01
CA GLU A 104 -2.86 -14.40 1.25
C GLU A 104 -4.07 -15.34 1.26
N CYS A 105 -3.88 -16.56 1.79
CA CYS A 105 -4.96 -17.45 2.24
C CYS A 105 -4.97 -17.52 3.77
N ASP A 106 -6.18 -17.63 4.35
CA ASP A 106 -6.37 -17.79 5.79
C ASP A 106 -7.37 -18.93 6.03
N PRO A 107 -7.00 -19.97 6.78
CA PRO A 107 -7.89 -21.12 7.03
C PRO A 107 -9.24 -20.76 7.67
N ARG A 108 -9.34 -19.59 8.31
CA ARG A 108 -10.61 -19.11 8.87
C ARG A 108 -11.64 -18.78 7.79
N TRP A 109 -11.18 -18.44 6.59
CA TRP A 109 -12.01 -18.10 5.43
C TRP A 109 -11.51 -18.83 4.18
N PRO A 110 -11.77 -20.14 4.06
CA PRO A 110 -11.18 -21.00 3.02
C PRO A 110 -11.59 -20.61 1.59
N ASP A 111 -12.74 -19.95 1.44
CA ASP A 111 -13.25 -19.51 0.13
C ASP A 111 -12.80 -18.08 -0.24
N ALA A 112 -11.96 -17.45 0.57
CA ALA A 112 -11.48 -16.09 0.37
C ALA A 112 -9.96 -16.04 0.22
N VAL A 113 -9.50 -15.12 -0.61
CA VAL A 113 -8.10 -14.70 -0.67
C VAL A 113 -8.02 -13.20 -0.37
N PHE A 114 -6.86 -12.74 0.12
CA PHE A 114 -6.65 -11.35 0.49
C PHE A 114 -5.46 -10.77 -0.25
N ASN A 115 -5.52 -9.49 -0.58
CA ASN A 115 -4.35 -8.71 -0.96
C ASN A 115 -3.73 -8.16 0.33
N THR A 116 -2.64 -8.78 0.77
CA THR A 116 -2.06 -8.55 2.11
C THR A 116 -0.68 -7.93 2.02
N THR A 117 -0.48 -6.89 2.80
CA THR A 117 0.82 -6.24 3.01
C THR A 117 1.34 -6.57 4.42
N LEU A 118 2.61 -6.96 4.50
CA LEU A 118 3.29 -7.19 5.76
C LEU A 118 4.34 -6.10 6.02
N MET A 119 4.38 -5.63 7.26
CA MET A 119 5.47 -4.82 7.80
C MET A 119 6.29 -5.69 8.74
N LEU A 120 7.58 -5.79 8.47
CA LEU A 120 8.50 -6.74 9.10
C LEU A 120 9.65 -6.01 9.78
N GLY A 121 10.12 -6.53 10.90
CA GLY A 121 11.25 -6.00 11.65
C GLY A 121 11.30 -6.59 13.06
N GLU A 122 12.35 -6.32 13.80
CA GLU A 122 12.51 -6.76 15.19
C GLU A 122 12.24 -8.27 15.39
N GLY A 123 12.57 -9.09 14.42
CA GLY A 123 12.39 -10.55 14.47
C GLY A 123 10.95 -11.03 14.31
N ARG A 124 10.02 -10.17 13.87
CA ARG A 124 8.59 -10.49 13.80
C ARG A 124 7.85 -9.70 12.73
N THR A 125 6.63 -10.10 12.46
CA THR A 125 5.64 -9.27 11.77
C THR A 125 5.17 -8.17 12.72
N LEU A 126 5.41 -6.90 12.34
CA LEU A 126 5.01 -5.71 13.08
C LEU A 126 3.57 -5.31 12.80
N LEU A 127 3.13 -5.52 11.54
CA LEU A 127 1.79 -5.22 11.09
C LEU A 127 1.41 -6.11 9.91
N ARG A 128 0.16 -6.58 9.90
CA ARG A 128 -0.50 -7.19 8.74
C ARG A 128 -1.68 -6.33 8.33
N TYR A 129 -1.68 -5.88 7.09
CA TYR A 129 -2.76 -5.11 6.49
C TYR A 129 -3.40 -5.90 5.34
N ARG A 130 -4.70 -6.08 5.35
CA ARG A 130 -5.50 -6.65 4.27
C ARG A 130 -6.24 -5.52 3.57
N LYS A 131 -6.08 -5.39 2.26
CA LYS A 131 -6.68 -4.32 1.46
C LYS A 131 -8.20 -4.27 1.67
N VAL A 132 -8.70 -3.10 2.05
CA VAL A 132 -10.13 -2.89 2.37
C VAL A 132 -10.93 -2.63 1.10
N HIS A 133 -10.36 -1.89 0.14
CA HIS A 133 -11.04 -1.53 -1.11
C HIS A 133 -10.42 -2.27 -2.29
N PRO A 134 -10.91 -3.46 -2.66
CA PRO A 134 -10.51 -4.10 -3.92
C PRO A 134 -10.80 -3.19 -5.10
N TRP A 135 -9.87 -3.12 -6.05
CA TRP A 135 -10.09 -2.36 -7.27
C TRP A 135 -10.93 -3.18 -8.27
N ILE A 136 -12.21 -2.86 -8.33
CA ILE A 136 -13.16 -3.56 -9.17
C ILE A 136 -13.01 -3.08 -10.62
N PRO A 137 -13.06 -3.99 -11.59
CA PRO A 137 -13.53 -5.38 -11.51
C PRO A 137 -12.43 -6.43 -11.43
N TRP A 138 -11.16 -6.03 -11.45
CA TRP A 138 -10.06 -6.96 -11.69
C TRP A 138 -9.55 -7.66 -10.43
N GLU A 139 -9.78 -7.08 -9.25
CA GLU A 139 -9.37 -7.69 -8.00
C GLU A 139 -10.52 -8.52 -7.42
N VAL A 140 -10.27 -9.81 -7.27
CA VAL A 140 -11.26 -10.79 -6.75
C VAL A 140 -10.99 -11.18 -5.29
N HIS A 141 -10.01 -10.55 -4.65
CA HIS A 141 -9.76 -10.74 -3.24
C HIS A 141 -10.88 -10.15 -2.36
N ALA A 142 -11.05 -10.73 -1.18
CA ALA A 142 -12.08 -10.30 -0.25
C ALA A 142 -11.72 -8.97 0.43
N SER A 143 -12.73 -8.16 0.69
CA SER A 143 -12.66 -7.04 1.61
C SER A 143 -12.86 -7.57 3.04
N PRO A 144 -11.93 -7.36 3.98
CA PRO A 144 -11.96 -8.06 5.25
C PRO A 144 -13.22 -7.77 6.09
N HIS A 145 -13.76 -6.55 6.03
CA HIS A 145 -14.96 -6.18 6.79
C HIS A 145 -16.26 -6.81 6.28
N ASP A 146 -16.25 -7.43 5.10
CA ASP A 146 -17.40 -8.15 4.55
C ASP A 146 -17.46 -9.61 5.07
N LEU A 147 -16.44 -10.04 5.81
CA LEU A 147 -16.32 -11.44 6.28
C LEU A 147 -16.83 -11.59 7.71
N GLU A 148 -17.66 -12.60 7.92
CA GLU A 148 -18.12 -12.95 9.25
C GLU A 148 -16.95 -13.35 10.17
N GLY A 149 -16.96 -12.83 11.39
CA GLY A 149 -15.92 -13.11 12.37
C GLY A 149 -14.56 -12.44 12.13
N TYR A 150 -14.47 -11.45 11.22
CA TYR A 150 -13.27 -10.65 11.10
C TYR A 150 -13.17 -9.65 12.27
N ASP A 151 -12.16 -9.81 13.10
CA ASP A 151 -11.99 -9.10 14.38
C ASP A 151 -10.73 -8.22 14.45
N ALA A 152 -9.86 -8.27 13.42
CA ALA A 152 -8.67 -7.45 13.38
C ALA A 152 -8.99 -5.99 12.94
N PRO A 153 -8.21 -5.00 13.39
CA PRO A 153 -8.37 -3.63 12.91
C PRO A 153 -8.24 -3.53 11.38
N LEU A 154 -9.17 -2.81 10.74
CA LEU A 154 -9.15 -2.61 9.28
C LEU A 154 -8.00 -1.69 8.84
N PHE A 155 -7.67 -0.68 9.64
CA PHE A 155 -6.59 0.28 9.40
C PHE A 155 -5.60 0.29 10.58
N PRO A 156 -4.78 -0.77 10.73
CA PRO A 156 -3.84 -0.87 11.84
C PRO A 156 -2.67 0.10 11.70
N VAL A 157 -2.17 0.57 12.85
CA VAL A 157 -0.95 1.37 12.96
C VAL A 157 0.02 0.64 13.88
N ALA A 158 1.24 0.41 13.40
CA ALA A 158 2.31 -0.20 14.19
C ALA A 158 3.17 0.86 14.89
N ASP A 159 3.45 0.64 16.16
CA ASP A 159 4.50 1.39 16.87
C ASP A 159 5.84 0.71 16.62
N THR A 160 6.77 1.43 15.99
CA THR A 160 8.04 0.90 15.52
C THR A 160 9.21 1.77 15.99
N PRO A 161 10.46 1.28 15.92
CA PRO A 161 11.63 2.13 16.16
C PRO A 161 11.73 3.35 15.22
N MET A 162 11.00 3.33 14.11
CA MET A 162 10.96 4.38 13.07
C MET A 162 9.71 5.27 13.19
N GLY A 163 9.02 5.25 14.32
CA GLY A 163 7.77 5.97 14.56
C GLY A 163 6.54 5.11 14.37
N LYS A 164 5.38 5.74 14.45
CA LYS A 164 4.09 5.08 14.20
C LYS A 164 3.81 5.06 12.71
N ILE A 165 3.69 3.86 12.16
CA ILE A 165 3.55 3.64 10.72
C ILE A 165 2.22 2.95 10.42
N GLY A 166 1.42 3.55 9.53
CA GLY A 166 0.22 2.97 8.97
C GLY A 166 0.40 2.62 7.50
N VAL A 167 -0.24 1.54 7.05
CA VAL A 167 -0.17 1.06 5.66
C VAL A 167 -1.57 0.98 5.08
N ALA A 168 -1.73 1.44 3.84
CA ALA A 168 -2.90 1.19 3.01
C ALA A 168 -2.47 0.91 1.56
N THR A 169 -3.30 0.13 0.84
CA THR A 169 -2.89 -0.42 -0.45
C THR A 169 -3.65 0.23 -1.61
N CYS A 170 -2.91 0.86 -2.52
CA CYS A 170 -3.35 1.30 -3.86
C CYS A 170 -4.69 2.05 -3.88
N TYR A 171 -5.77 1.35 -4.22
CA TYR A 171 -7.11 1.94 -4.36
C TYR A 171 -7.66 2.52 -3.05
N ASP A 172 -7.26 1.99 -1.88
CA ASP A 172 -7.59 2.58 -0.58
C ASP A 172 -7.26 4.07 -0.49
N TRP A 173 -6.21 4.51 -1.18
CA TRP A 173 -5.74 5.90 -1.13
C TRP A 173 -6.64 6.90 -1.86
N LEU A 174 -7.51 6.44 -2.75
CA LEU A 174 -8.50 7.30 -3.39
C LEU A 174 -9.62 7.71 -2.42
N PHE A 175 -9.77 6.97 -1.32
CA PHE A 175 -10.73 7.26 -0.25
C PHE A 175 -10.00 7.98 0.89
N PRO A 176 -10.28 9.28 1.13
CA PRO A 176 -9.62 10.05 2.19
C PRO A 176 -9.85 9.45 3.58
N GLU A 177 -10.94 8.75 3.78
CA GLU A 177 -11.30 8.07 5.03
C GLU A 177 -10.24 7.03 5.43
N SER A 178 -9.72 6.25 4.49
CA SER A 178 -8.73 5.20 4.77
C SER A 178 -7.45 5.75 5.40
N THR A 179 -6.90 6.81 4.82
CA THR A 179 -5.69 7.45 5.33
C THR A 179 -5.97 8.28 6.59
N ARG A 180 -7.20 8.81 6.70
CA ARG A 180 -7.66 9.52 7.90
C ARG A 180 -7.75 8.58 9.10
N GLU A 181 -8.27 7.37 8.93
CA GLU A 181 -8.30 6.35 10.00
C GLU A 181 -6.88 6.01 10.49
N LEU A 182 -5.92 5.84 9.58
CA LEU A 182 -4.52 5.63 9.96
C LEU A 182 -3.95 6.82 10.75
N ALA A 183 -4.21 8.05 10.30
CA ALA A 183 -3.75 9.26 10.99
C ALA A 183 -4.38 9.42 12.37
N LEU A 184 -5.68 9.13 12.51
CA LEU A 184 -6.39 9.12 13.79
C LEU A 184 -5.90 7.99 14.71
N GLY A 185 -5.45 6.87 14.16
CA GLY A 185 -4.72 5.82 14.86
C GLY A 185 -3.33 6.23 15.33
N GLY A 186 -2.91 7.46 15.01
CA GLY A 186 -1.66 8.07 15.45
C GLY A 186 -0.50 7.88 14.48
N ALA A 187 -0.72 7.44 13.25
CA ALA A 187 0.36 7.30 12.27
C ALA A 187 1.11 8.62 12.06
N GLU A 188 2.43 8.55 12.03
CA GLU A 188 3.35 9.62 11.68
C GLU A 188 3.82 9.47 10.23
N VAL A 189 3.88 8.23 9.77
CA VAL A 189 4.21 7.87 8.39
C VAL A 189 3.08 7.03 7.83
N LEU A 190 2.56 7.46 6.68
CA LEU A 190 1.60 6.74 5.88
C LEU A 190 2.34 6.06 4.72
N VAL A 191 2.25 4.76 4.64
CA VAL A 191 2.88 3.97 3.58
C VAL A 191 1.84 3.58 2.55
N ARG A 192 2.08 3.97 1.29
CA ARG A 192 1.32 3.56 0.12
C ARG A 192 2.04 2.44 -0.60
N VAL A 193 1.44 1.27 -0.60
CA VAL A 193 1.85 0.11 -1.38
C VAL A 193 0.94 0.04 -2.60
N SER A 194 1.46 0.21 -3.83
CA SER A 194 0.58 0.46 -4.98
C SER A 194 1.03 -0.19 -6.28
N ALA A 195 0.02 -0.54 -7.08
CA ALA A 195 0.14 -0.91 -8.47
C ALA A 195 -0.81 0.00 -9.30
N TYR A 196 -0.54 1.32 -9.29
CA TYR A 196 -1.39 2.33 -9.88
C TYR A 196 -1.00 2.58 -11.34
N MET A 197 -1.92 2.38 -12.26
CA MET A 197 -1.69 2.33 -13.71
C MET A 197 -2.01 3.64 -14.43
N ASP A 198 -1.34 3.88 -15.57
CA ASP A 198 -1.54 5.04 -16.43
C ASP A 198 -2.96 5.25 -16.94
N PRO A 199 -3.66 4.23 -17.45
CA PRO A 199 -5.02 4.43 -17.99
C PRO A 199 -6.01 5.04 -16.99
N TRP A 200 -5.66 5.05 -15.71
CA TRP A 200 -6.50 5.52 -14.61
C TRP A 200 -6.03 6.85 -14.02
N GLY A 201 -5.32 7.64 -14.83
CA GLY A 201 -4.91 8.99 -14.44
C GLY A 201 -3.69 9.06 -13.53
N ALA A 202 -2.83 8.04 -13.55
CA ALA A 202 -1.63 8.03 -12.73
C ALA A 202 -0.67 9.18 -13.10
N THR A 203 -0.52 9.45 -14.40
CA THR A 203 0.41 10.45 -14.93
C THR A 203 -0.31 11.70 -15.47
N PRO A 204 0.43 12.79 -15.80
CA PRO A 204 -0.14 13.97 -16.42
C PRO A 204 -0.93 13.64 -17.71
N PRO A 205 -2.02 14.39 -18.00
CA PRO A 205 -2.40 15.67 -17.35
C PRO A 205 -3.22 15.53 -16.05
N MET A 206 -3.72 14.34 -15.70
CA MET A 206 -4.50 14.15 -14.47
C MET A 206 -3.63 14.07 -13.22
N ASP A 207 -2.54 13.32 -13.30
CA ASP A 207 -1.52 13.17 -12.24
C ASP A 207 -2.08 12.86 -10.85
N TRP A 208 -3.08 11.98 -10.80
CA TRP A 208 -3.71 11.59 -9.54
C TRP A 208 -2.74 10.91 -8.58
N TRP A 209 -1.69 10.28 -9.10
CA TRP A 209 -0.65 9.71 -8.27
C TRP A 209 0.00 10.77 -7.38
N THR A 210 0.55 11.82 -7.97
CA THR A 210 1.21 12.89 -7.23
C THR A 210 0.23 13.71 -6.40
N LEU A 211 -0.93 14.05 -6.98
CA LEU A 211 -1.96 14.84 -6.32
C LEU A 211 -2.44 14.17 -5.03
N VAL A 212 -2.82 12.90 -5.11
CA VAL A 212 -3.36 12.16 -3.96
C VAL A 212 -2.30 11.99 -2.87
N ASN A 213 -1.08 11.59 -3.20
CA ASN A 213 -0.01 11.41 -2.21
C ASN A 213 0.28 12.71 -1.44
N ARG A 214 0.35 13.85 -2.14
CA ARG A 214 0.56 15.16 -1.52
C ARG A 214 -0.63 15.60 -0.65
N CYS A 215 -1.85 15.39 -1.14
CA CYS A 215 -3.07 15.72 -0.40
C CYS A 215 -3.15 14.91 0.91
N ARG A 216 -2.94 13.58 0.84
CA ARG A 216 -2.99 12.71 2.02
C ARG A 216 -1.91 13.06 3.05
N ALA A 217 -0.72 13.48 2.62
CA ALA A 217 0.31 13.96 3.53
C ALA A 217 -0.14 15.22 4.28
N MET A 218 -0.55 16.25 3.54
CA MET A 218 -0.91 17.56 4.07
C MET A 218 -2.15 17.51 4.97
N GLU A 219 -3.24 16.90 4.52
CA GLU A 219 -4.50 16.87 5.28
C GLU A 219 -4.45 16.03 6.55
N ASN A 220 -3.46 15.13 6.66
CA ASN A 220 -3.26 14.24 7.80
C ASN A 220 -2.05 14.62 8.66
N LEU A 221 -1.25 15.61 8.26
CA LEU A 221 0.01 15.94 8.91
C LEU A 221 0.85 14.68 9.16
N CYS A 222 1.13 13.95 8.07
CA CYS A 222 1.93 12.73 8.06
C CYS A 222 2.95 12.78 6.93
N HIS A 223 4.11 12.17 7.12
CA HIS A 223 4.95 11.83 5.98
C HIS A 223 4.27 10.75 5.13
N VAL A 224 4.51 10.76 3.83
CA VAL A 224 4.07 9.71 2.91
C VAL A 224 5.27 9.04 2.26
N VAL A 225 5.29 7.70 2.27
CA VAL A 225 6.24 6.88 1.50
C VAL A 225 5.41 6.01 0.56
N ALA A 226 5.47 6.32 -0.73
CA ALA A 226 4.64 5.70 -1.76
C ALA A 226 5.51 4.90 -2.73
N ALA A 227 5.40 3.58 -2.71
CA ALA A 227 6.02 2.68 -3.67
C ALA A 227 5.00 2.25 -4.71
N ASN A 228 5.33 2.41 -5.99
CA ASN A 228 4.49 2.01 -7.10
C ASN A 228 5.17 0.97 -7.99
N GLN A 229 4.37 0.12 -8.62
CA GLN A 229 4.85 -0.75 -9.68
C GLN A 229 5.37 0.07 -10.87
N GLY A 230 6.47 -0.37 -11.45
CA GLY A 230 7.04 0.14 -12.68
C GLY A 230 7.19 -0.96 -13.72
N ALA A 231 6.25 -1.92 -13.72
CA ALA A 231 6.32 -3.06 -14.61
C ALA A 231 6.24 -2.64 -16.08
N SER A 232 7.17 -3.15 -16.90
CA SER A 232 7.19 -2.93 -18.34
C SER A 232 6.14 -3.78 -19.05
N LEU A 233 5.85 -3.44 -20.29
CA LEU A 233 4.99 -4.26 -21.17
C LEU A 233 5.52 -5.68 -21.37
N ALA A 234 6.83 -5.88 -21.26
CA ALA A 234 7.44 -7.21 -21.32
C ALA A 234 7.04 -8.11 -20.14
N HIS A 235 6.84 -7.50 -18.97
CA HIS A 235 6.53 -8.23 -17.74
C HIS A 235 5.05 -8.26 -17.40
N TYR A 236 4.27 -7.25 -17.84
CA TYR A 236 2.85 -7.14 -17.50
C TYR A 236 1.99 -6.56 -18.65
N PRO A 237 1.93 -7.23 -19.82
CA PRO A 237 1.06 -6.77 -20.91
C PRO A 237 -0.42 -6.91 -20.49
N PRO A 238 -1.34 -6.11 -21.05
CA PRO A 238 -1.14 -5.05 -22.05
C PRO A 238 -0.89 -3.66 -21.48
N PHE A 239 -0.69 -3.54 -20.17
CA PHE A 239 -0.57 -2.26 -19.48
C PHE A 239 0.89 -1.95 -19.14
N SER A 240 1.28 -0.69 -19.27
CA SER A 240 2.48 -0.19 -18.63
C SER A 240 2.16 0.43 -17.27
N TRP A 241 3.11 0.35 -16.37
CA TRP A 241 3.01 0.86 -15.03
C TRP A 241 3.99 2.03 -14.92
N PRO A 242 3.50 3.25 -14.65
CA PRO A 242 4.34 4.45 -14.79
C PRO A 242 5.39 4.59 -13.70
N GLY A 243 5.36 3.76 -12.66
CA GLY A 243 6.25 3.94 -11.53
C GLY A 243 5.95 5.24 -10.77
N GLY A 244 6.94 6.14 -10.72
CA GLY A 244 6.81 7.42 -10.03
C GLY A 244 6.82 7.30 -8.51
N SER A 245 7.39 6.20 -7.96
CA SER A 245 7.56 6.04 -6.50
C SER A 245 8.08 7.31 -5.86
N MET A 246 7.57 7.71 -4.69
CA MET A 246 7.84 9.03 -4.14
C MET A 246 7.78 9.09 -2.61
N LEU A 247 8.43 10.11 -2.06
CA LEU A 247 8.34 10.50 -0.66
C LEU A 247 7.83 11.94 -0.55
N VAL A 248 6.92 12.18 0.38
CA VAL A 248 6.28 13.48 0.59
C VAL A 248 6.38 13.84 2.08
N ASP A 249 6.66 15.11 2.38
CA ASP A 249 6.64 15.58 3.76
C ASP A 249 5.21 15.86 4.25
N PHE A 250 5.08 16.10 5.54
CA PHE A 250 3.79 16.35 6.20
C PHE A 250 3.08 17.67 5.77
N ASP A 251 3.75 18.53 5.00
CA ASP A 251 3.17 19.72 4.36
C ASP A 251 2.82 19.49 2.88
N GLY A 252 2.98 18.26 2.39
CA GLY A 252 2.67 17.90 1.01
C GLY A 252 3.77 18.28 0.01
N ARG A 253 5.01 18.59 0.47
CA ARG A 253 6.13 18.82 -0.42
C ARG A 253 6.73 17.50 -0.86
N ILE A 254 7.01 17.37 -2.14
CA ILE A 254 7.73 16.21 -2.67
C ILE A 254 9.19 16.30 -2.21
N LEU A 255 9.62 15.32 -1.42
CA LEU A 255 11.01 15.19 -0.98
C LEU A 255 11.88 14.51 -2.04
N ALA A 256 11.35 13.50 -2.70
CA ALA A 256 11.95 12.81 -3.82
C ALA A 256 10.87 12.05 -4.60
N GLN A 257 11.07 11.91 -5.91
CA GLN A 257 10.19 11.16 -6.80
C GLN A 257 11.01 10.53 -7.93
N ALA A 258 10.67 9.29 -8.30
CA ALA A 258 11.25 8.66 -9.48
C ALA A 258 10.72 9.32 -10.76
N ASP A 259 11.54 9.41 -11.78
CA ASP A 259 11.10 9.77 -13.12
C ASP A 259 10.00 8.81 -13.59
N PRO A 260 9.00 9.29 -14.33
CA PRO A 260 7.99 8.44 -14.94
C PRO A 260 8.61 7.37 -15.83
N GLY A 261 7.96 6.23 -15.90
CA GLY A 261 8.36 5.12 -16.76
C GLY A 261 8.71 3.84 -16.01
N PRO A 262 8.74 2.72 -16.73
CA PRO A 262 8.99 1.40 -16.17
C PRO A 262 10.44 1.25 -15.69
N GLY A 263 10.67 0.15 -15.01
CA GLY A 263 11.98 -0.27 -14.50
C GLY A 263 12.11 -0.19 -13.00
N GLU A 264 13.07 -0.94 -12.46
CA GLU A 264 13.40 -0.91 -11.05
C GLU A 264 14.14 0.39 -10.69
N LYS A 265 13.67 1.06 -9.63
CA LYS A 265 14.28 2.29 -9.10
C LYS A 265 14.19 2.29 -7.57
N MET A 266 15.10 3.00 -6.93
CA MET A 266 15.05 3.27 -5.50
C MET A 266 15.01 4.78 -5.30
N VAL A 267 13.97 5.27 -4.64
CA VAL A 267 13.78 6.69 -4.32
C VAL A 267 14.01 6.87 -2.83
N VAL A 268 14.89 7.78 -2.47
CA VAL A 268 15.30 7.98 -1.07
C VAL A 268 15.12 9.44 -0.64
N ALA A 269 14.61 9.62 0.58
CA ALA A 269 14.61 10.92 1.24
C ALA A 269 14.69 10.76 2.77
N THR A 270 15.06 11.83 3.45
CA THR A 270 15.04 11.89 4.91
C THR A 270 13.62 12.18 5.38
N LEU A 271 13.12 11.36 6.31
CA LEU A 271 11.94 11.67 7.12
C LEU A 271 12.40 12.27 8.45
N ASP A 272 11.79 13.40 8.82
CA ASP A 272 12.08 14.13 10.06
C ASP A 272 10.84 14.09 10.96
N LEU A 273 10.78 13.10 11.84
CA LEU A 273 9.67 12.92 12.77
C LEU A 273 9.70 13.96 13.91
N ALA A 274 10.88 14.49 14.26
CA ALA A 274 10.96 15.57 15.24
C ALA A 274 10.26 16.83 14.71
N ALA A 275 10.54 17.22 13.47
CA ALA A 275 9.86 18.34 12.83
C ALA A 275 8.35 18.11 12.67
N LEU A 276 7.92 16.90 12.31
CA LEU A 276 6.50 16.53 12.25
C LEU A 276 5.82 16.71 13.61
N ARG A 277 6.42 16.19 14.69
CA ARG A 277 5.87 16.27 16.05
C ARG A 277 5.76 17.71 16.51
N ALA A 278 6.82 18.50 16.31
CA ALA A 278 6.80 19.93 16.61
C ALA A 278 5.68 20.64 15.84
N ALA A 279 5.50 20.31 14.54
CA ALA A 279 4.40 20.88 13.75
C ALA A 279 3.01 20.46 14.27
N ARG A 280 2.85 19.24 14.76
CA ARG A 280 1.58 18.78 15.36
C ARG A 280 1.28 19.46 16.69
N ASP A 281 2.30 19.72 17.49
CA ASP A 281 2.15 20.30 18.83
C ASP A 281 2.03 21.84 18.80
N GLU A 282 2.77 22.50 17.91
CA GLU A 282 2.89 23.96 17.90
C GLU A 282 2.00 24.65 16.89
N ARG A 283 1.55 23.96 15.82
CA ARG A 283 0.75 24.57 14.76
C ARG A 283 -0.68 24.81 15.24
N SER A 284 -0.99 26.08 15.51
CA SER A 284 -2.35 26.49 15.92
C SER A 284 -3.29 26.79 14.74
N MET A 285 -2.74 27.07 13.55
CA MET A 285 -3.50 27.35 12.32
C MET A 285 -3.28 26.22 11.29
N HIS A 286 -4.32 25.94 10.48
CA HIS A 286 -4.29 24.89 9.44
C HIS A 286 -3.97 23.50 10.02
N GLN A 287 -4.44 23.21 11.24
CA GLN A 287 -4.27 21.93 11.92
C GLN A 287 -5.53 21.07 11.67
N MET A 288 -5.63 20.45 10.48
CA MET A 288 -6.83 19.77 10.00
C MET A 288 -7.27 18.60 10.90
N ILE A 289 -6.35 17.97 11.62
CA ILE A 289 -6.69 16.88 12.55
C ILE A 289 -7.41 17.43 13.79
N LEU A 290 -6.84 18.47 14.44
CA LEU A 290 -7.43 19.05 15.65
C LEU A 290 -8.68 19.87 15.38
N HIS A 291 -8.75 20.55 14.24
CA HIS A 291 -9.89 21.41 13.87
C HIS A 291 -11.05 20.64 13.26
N ARG A 292 -10.93 19.32 13.12
CA ARG A 292 -12.00 18.49 12.56
C ARG A 292 -13.23 18.48 13.45
N ARG A 293 -14.38 18.73 12.84
CA ARG A 293 -15.69 18.74 13.50
C ARG A 293 -16.43 17.44 13.17
N SER A 294 -15.99 16.32 13.80
CA SER A 294 -16.52 14.98 13.50
C SER A 294 -18.04 14.87 13.66
N GLU A 295 -18.61 15.62 14.60
CA GLU A 295 -20.06 15.71 14.84
C GLU A 295 -20.85 16.28 13.65
N ALA A 296 -20.18 16.99 12.73
CA ALA A 296 -20.81 17.54 11.53
C ALA A 296 -20.87 16.55 10.36
N TYR A 297 -20.18 15.40 10.44
CA TYR A 297 -20.01 14.47 9.34
C TYR A 297 -20.89 13.21 9.44
N ALA A 298 -22.11 13.37 9.93
CA ALA A 298 -23.04 12.25 10.17
C ALA A 298 -23.28 11.34 8.93
N ARG A 299 -23.17 11.89 7.73
CA ARG A 299 -23.35 11.13 6.48
C ARG A 299 -22.16 10.25 6.13
N ALA A 300 -20.96 10.52 6.66
CA ALA A 300 -19.78 9.74 6.36
C ALA A 300 -19.87 8.30 6.87
N ALA A 301 -20.64 8.07 7.95
CA ALA A 301 -20.84 6.75 8.55
C ALA A 301 -22.12 6.04 8.06
N ALA A 302 -22.97 6.72 7.30
CA ALA A 302 -24.21 6.12 6.80
C ALA A 302 -23.99 5.53 5.40
N PRO A 303 -24.55 4.36 5.10
CA PRO A 303 -24.60 3.86 3.73
C PRO A 303 -25.31 4.89 2.86
N SER A 304 -24.57 5.48 1.93
CA SER A 304 -25.12 6.45 1.00
C SER A 304 -25.18 5.85 -0.40
N PHE A 305 -25.82 6.54 -1.29
CA PHE A 305 -25.91 6.16 -2.68
C PHE A 305 -24.53 6.24 -3.38
N PRO A 306 -24.16 5.26 -4.23
CA PRO A 306 -24.86 4.00 -4.48
C PRO A 306 -24.68 3.02 -3.32
N PRO A 307 -25.63 2.10 -3.09
CA PRO A 307 -25.52 1.11 -2.02
C PRO A 307 -24.25 0.28 -2.20
N SER A 308 -23.59 -0.03 -1.09
CA SER A 308 -22.40 -0.90 -1.11
C SER A 308 -22.76 -2.25 -1.72
N ARG A 309 -21.93 -2.74 -2.63
CA ARG A 309 -22.08 -4.06 -3.21
C ARG A 309 -21.21 -5.04 -2.43
N ARG A 310 -21.73 -6.24 -2.21
CA ARG A 310 -20.96 -7.31 -1.59
C ARG A 310 -19.81 -7.75 -2.51
N PRO A 311 -18.68 -8.25 -1.98
CA PRO A 311 -17.56 -8.74 -2.80
C PRO A 311 -17.96 -9.77 -3.85
N GLN A 312 -18.90 -10.66 -3.51
CA GLN A 312 -19.42 -11.68 -4.43
C GLN A 312 -20.10 -11.08 -5.66
N ASP A 313 -20.60 -9.86 -5.56
CA ASP A 313 -21.27 -9.14 -6.65
C ASP A 313 -20.27 -8.38 -7.55
N ARG A 314 -18.97 -8.44 -7.21
CA ARG A 314 -17.89 -7.65 -7.83
C ARG A 314 -17.04 -8.45 -8.82
N THR A 315 -17.62 -9.48 -9.44
CA THR A 315 -16.93 -10.23 -10.50
C THR A 315 -16.82 -9.41 -11.77
N ILE A 316 -15.82 -9.71 -12.62
CA ILE A 316 -15.68 -9.12 -13.95
C ILE A 316 -16.99 -9.25 -14.72
N GLU A 317 -17.63 -10.42 -14.67
CA GLU A 317 -18.92 -10.67 -15.30
C GLU A 317 -20.04 -9.76 -14.75
N ALA A 318 -20.07 -9.51 -13.45
CA ALA A 318 -21.06 -8.60 -12.84
C ALA A 318 -20.85 -7.17 -13.32
N LEU A 319 -19.60 -6.71 -13.45
CA LEU A 319 -19.30 -5.40 -14.01
C LEU A 319 -19.66 -5.32 -15.49
N GLU A 320 -19.30 -6.30 -16.31
CA GLU A 320 -19.65 -6.33 -17.71
C GLU A 320 -21.17 -6.32 -17.91
N ARG A 321 -21.92 -7.04 -17.07
CA ARG A 321 -23.38 -6.94 -17.04
C ARG A 321 -23.85 -5.53 -16.71
N THR A 322 -23.23 -4.88 -15.74
CA THR A 322 -23.57 -3.50 -15.35
C THR A 322 -23.26 -2.52 -16.48
N ILE A 323 -22.08 -2.64 -17.10
CA ILE A 323 -21.70 -1.80 -18.25
C ILE A 323 -22.67 -2.01 -19.43
N ARG A 324 -23.06 -3.26 -19.72
CA ARG A 324 -24.04 -3.56 -20.76
C ARG A 324 -25.39 -2.90 -20.50
N ARG A 325 -25.90 -2.97 -19.24
CA ARG A 325 -27.16 -2.31 -18.85
C ARG A 325 -27.08 -0.80 -19.03
N LEU A 326 -26.02 -0.17 -18.54
CA LEU A 326 -25.82 1.28 -18.69
C LEU A 326 -25.75 1.72 -20.15
N LYS A 327 -25.13 0.93 -21.02
CA LYS A 327 -25.10 1.20 -22.48
C LYS A 327 -26.46 1.03 -23.15
N GLN A 328 -27.34 0.20 -22.60
CA GLN A 328 -28.68 -0.05 -23.12
C GLN A 328 -29.73 0.93 -22.59
N GLY A 329 -29.36 1.85 -21.69
CA GLY A 329 -30.26 2.85 -21.12
C GLY A 329 -31.15 2.32 -19.98
N ASP A 330 -30.93 1.09 -19.53
CA ASP A 330 -31.63 0.51 -18.38
C ASP A 330 -31.01 1.01 -17.08
N ALA A 331 -31.35 2.24 -16.69
CA ALA A 331 -31.05 2.80 -15.38
C ALA A 331 -32.19 2.42 -14.42
N SER A 332 -32.22 1.18 -13.94
CA SER A 332 -33.11 0.76 -12.85
C SER A 332 -32.33 -0.03 -11.81
#